data_64be423181bb2668b9623ebb718c61e3
#
_entry.id   64be423181bb2668b9623ebb718c61e3
#
_cell.length_a   1.000
_cell.length_b   1.000
_cell.length_c   1.000
_cell.angle_alpha   90.00
_cell.angle_beta   90.00
_cell.angle_gamma   90.00
#
_symmetry.space_group_name_H-M   'P 1'
#
loop_
_entity.id
_entity.type
_entity.pdbx_description
1 polymer ?
#
loop_
_entity_poly.entity_id
_entity_poly.type
_entity_poly.pdbx_seq_one_letter_code
_entity_poly.pdbx_strand_id
1 'polypeptide(L)'
;MKFLNKLGLLGLFALAMSACIDQDPEIQNFPDPDVDFTYEVAGDQYTLDYYVVSPIQFKNTSAKTGEITWDFGCDESMIEIQDANPMAPIVKFKKAGNYNVTLTIDGVGSRTYPILIYDIVPIPSITEVAVEGQSSDLVLLNDAKVSFSLRLPNPENKVVKYTWNFPEGAKDENGQPVTTQEFFTDKDTTETGEVKCPSNITFSNLGSQQVTVDAKFDLGSADERDLEQSYINVQVACPIEAPTLYYAQVGGNIKAMKLLSEEQLDSMGNPKVFPYDMGVSAGENPFNILYGQSTDTDEESGETSASHWIYILDAGKQYYYVNDEAGVLGDGKITAMRADGTNVNTVISNVGGAAFSDPFQGNIYDGYIYYNDRNRGFSKVLCSDRGLVEGKTSDNFRTDYVATNEKLGYYNAGIAYGAISTGIYRDKDNIWWWGKNYSGNGIYRFKDEHVGTSARPYPIVIQTIKFTSYAIDEERGKLFVWGIHGVGKGAGFVEYTLPAADATVGVNDAIGYVNMEAKAVNTTADEPVYVKQMAIDARDGRVYFGFRAEADDVWTSADKEHRHTGIVYYDPETQQCQNYGETNDEILGITINPTPSKLF
;
A
#
# COMPACT_ATOMS: atom_id res chain seq x y z
N MET A 1 18.85 12.70 -31.74
CA MET A 1 19.56 11.42 -31.84
C MET A 1 18.78 10.22 -31.25
N LYS A 2 17.96 10.39 -30.20
CA LYS A 2 17.13 9.28 -29.64
C LYS A 2 16.02 8.75 -30.57
N PHE A 3 15.57 9.52 -31.54
CA PHE A 3 14.52 9.09 -32.48
C PHE A 3 15.06 8.16 -33.59
N LEU A 4 16.33 8.30 -33.97
CA LEU A 4 16.96 7.42 -34.95
C LEU A 4 17.24 6.01 -34.39
N ASN A 5 17.54 5.88 -33.10
CA ASN A 5 17.79 4.57 -32.49
C ASN A 5 16.52 3.71 -32.34
N LYS A 6 15.35 4.34 -32.16
CA LYS A 6 14.07 3.60 -32.15
C LYS A 6 13.64 3.11 -33.52
N LEU A 7 13.95 3.86 -34.59
CA LEU A 7 13.71 3.41 -35.96
C LEU A 7 14.68 2.29 -36.36
N GLY A 8 15.93 2.34 -35.89
CA GLY A 8 16.92 1.28 -36.13
C GLY A 8 16.54 -0.06 -35.48
N LEU A 9 15.95 -0.01 -34.26
CA LEU A 9 15.52 -1.23 -33.58
C LEU A 9 14.27 -1.85 -34.23
N LEU A 10 13.31 -1.04 -34.70
CA LEU A 10 12.17 -1.53 -35.47
C LEU A 10 12.60 -2.10 -36.84
N GLY A 11 13.60 -1.50 -37.47
CA GLY A 11 14.14 -1.99 -38.72
C GLY A 11 14.89 -3.33 -38.57
N LEU A 12 15.61 -3.52 -37.45
CA LEU A 12 16.25 -4.80 -37.15
C LEU A 12 15.24 -5.90 -36.80
N PHE A 13 14.15 -5.57 -36.11
CA PHE A 13 13.11 -6.54 -35.84
C PHE A 13 12.31 -6.93 -37.08
N ALA A 14 12.08 -6.02 -38.01
CA ALA A 14 11.46 -6.31 -39.29
C ALA A 14 12.39 -7.12 -40.22
N LEU A 15 13.70 -6.88 -40.18
CA LEU A 15 14.69 -7.70 -40.92
C LEU A 15 14.89 -9.09 -40.31
N ALA A 16 14.78 -9.21 -38.97
CA ALA A 16 14.83 -10.53 -38.32
C ALA A 16 13.57 -11.37 -38.60
N MET A 17 12.41 -10.72 -38.75
CA MET A 17 11.18 -11.41 -39.14
C MET A 17 11.16 -11.79 -40.64
N SER A 18 11.78 -10.99 -41.51
CA SER A 18 11.88 -11.34 -42.92
C SER A 18 12.91 -12.42 -43.21
N ALA A 19 13.92 -12.61 -42.35
CA ALA A 19 14.90 -13.70 -42.50
C ALA A 19 14.35 -15.07 -42.03
N CYS A 20 13.23 -15.11 -41.31
CA CYS A 20 12.54 -16.37 -40.97
C CYS A 20 11.43 -16.76 -41.97
N ILE A 21 11.21 -15.95 -43.04
CA ILE A 21 10.13 -16.18 -44.01
C ILE A 21 10.66 -16.92 -45.27
N ASP A 22 11.97 -17.14 -45.40
CA ASP A 22 12.58 -17.78 -46.57
C ASP A 22 12.78 -19.33 -46.46
N GLN A 23 12.21 -19.92 -45.43
CA GLN A 23 11.82 -21.31 -45.48
C GLN A 23 10.31 -21.29 -45.58
N ASP A 24 9.80 -21.58 -46.79
CA ASP A 24 8.42 -21.95 -46.99
C ASP A 24 8.00 -22.85 -45.81
N PRO A 25 7.28 -22.35 -44.78
CA PRO A 25 6.63 -23.29 -43.91
C PRO A 25 5.61 -23.92 -44.87
N GLU A 26 5.77 -25.18 -45.19
CA GLU A 26 4.63 -25.96 -45.63
C GLU A 26 3.52 -25.51 -44.67
N ILE A 27 2.58 -24.70 -45.19
CA ILE A 27 1.33 -24.41 -44.48
C ILE A 27 0.77 -25.80 -44.32
N GLN A 28 1.01 -26.42 -43.15
CA GLN A 28 0.32 -27.63 -42.81
C GLN A 28 -1.15 -27.19 -42.73
N ASN A 29 -1.86 -27.41 -43.82
CA ASN A 29 -3.29 -27.39 -43.82
C ASN A 29 -3.71 -28.50 -42.86
N PHE A 30 -3.80 -28.14 -41.57
CA PHE A 30 -4.49 -29.01 -40.64
C PHE A 30 -5.91 -29.13 -41.16
N PRO A 31 -6.42 -30.33 -41.40
CA PRO A 31 -7.81 -30.48 -41.81
C PRO A 31 -8.69 -29.80 -40.73
N ASP A 32 -9.74 -29.14 -41.20
CA ASP A 32 -10.74 -28.59 -40.30
C ASP A 32 -11.15 -29.65 -39.28
N PRO A 33 -11.22 -29.32 -38.00
CA PRO A 33 -11.55 -30.29 -36.95
C PRO A 33 -12.91 -30.91 -37.23
N ASP A 34 -13.03 -32.22 -37.01
CA ASP A 34 -14.28 -32.96 -37.25
C ASP A 34 -15.48 -32.33 -36.51
N VAL A 35 -15.26 -31.87 -35.27
CA VAL A 35 -16.20 -31.11 -34.48
C VAL A 35 -15.54 -29.85 -33.96
N ASP A 36 -16.10 -28.68 -34.29
CA ASP A 36 -15.64 -27.41 -33.79
C ASP A 36 -16.74 -26.32 -33.81
N PHE A 37 -16.54 -25.26 -33.06
CA PHE A 37 -17.46 -24.10 -33.05
C PHE A 37 -16.75 -22.82 -32.64
N THR A 38 -17.32 -21.71 -33.04
CA THR A 38 -16.95 -20.37 -32.60
C THR A 38 -18.12 -19.71 -31.89
N TYR A 39 -17.83 -18.63 -31.16
CA TYR A 39 -18.86 -17.86 -30.49
C TYR A 39 -18.49 -16.36 -30.50
N GLU A 40 -19.53 -15.51 -30.59
CA GLU A 40 -19.39 -14.05 -30.61
C GLU A 40 -20.68 -13.41 -30.03
N VAL A 41 -20.62 -12.15 -29.67
CA VAL A 41 -21.84 -11.40 -29.37
C VAL A 41 -22.64 -11.27 -30.65
N ALA A 42 -23.93 -11.63 -30.63
CA ALA A 42 -24.77 -11.63 -31.82
C ALA A 42 -24.87 -10.24 -32.46
N GLY A 43 -24.36 -10.12 -33.68
CA GLY A 43 -24.30 -8.85 -34.40
C GLY A 43 -23.08 -7.97 -34.11
N ASP A 44 -22.18 -8.41 -33.23
CA ASP A 44 -20.95 -7.67 -32.91
C ASP A 44 -19.76 -8.63 -32.74
N GLN A 45 -19.06 -8.87 -33.83
CA GLN A 45 -17.88 -9.75 -33.88
C GLN A 45 -16.61 -9.15 -33.25
N TYR A 46 -16.63 -7.90 -32.82
CA TYR A 46 -15.47 -7.20 -32.24
C TYR A 46 -15.48 -7.16 -30.72
N THR A 47 -16.66 -7.40 -30.11
CA THR A 47 -16.78 -7.48 -28.66
C THR A 47 -16.27 -8.82 -28.16
N LEU A 48 -15.23 -8.80 -27.31
CA LEU A 48 -14.61 -9.99 -26.73
C LEU A 48 -15.06 -10.24 -25.28
N ASP A 49 -15.72 -9.28 -24.65
CA ASP A 49 -16.24 -9.39 -23.29
C ASP A 49 -17.70 -9.84 -23.33
N TYR A 50 -18.01 -10.95 -22.70
CA TYR A 50 -19.36 -11.52 -22.62
C TYR A 50 -19.95 -11.24 -21.25
N TYR A 51 -21.08 -10.56 -21.22
CA TYR A 51 -21.79 -10.21 -19.97
C TYR A 51 -23.04 -11.04 -19.80
N VAL A 52 -23.52 -11.16 -18.55
CA VAL A 52 -24.91 -11.60 -18.32
C VAL A 52 -25.82 -10.74 -19.20
N VAL A 53 -26.84 -11.30 -19.81
CA VAL A 53 -27.74 -10.66 -20.80
C VAL A 53 -27.15 -10.40 -22.20
N SER A 54 -25.86 -10.55 -22.44
CA SER A 54 -25.33 -10.50 -23.81
C SER A 54 -25.89 -11.65 -24.65
N PRO A 55 -26.48 -11.39 -25.80
CA PRO A 55 -26.91 -12.46 -26.71
C PRO A 55 -25.63 -13.05 -27.37
N ILE A 56 -25.28 -14.26 -27.06
CA ILE A 56 -24.10 -14.93 -27.59
C ILE A 56 -24.54 -15.91 -28.66
N GLN A 57 -24.04 -15.71 -29.87
CA GLN A 57 -24.26 -16.62 -30.98
C GLN A 57 -23.13 -17.65 -31.03
N PHE A 58 -23.50 -18.91 -30.92
CA PHE A 58 -22.60 -20.04 -31.13
C PHE A 58 -22.72 -20.53 -32.56
N LYS A 59 -21.64 -20.68 -33.29
CA LYS A 59 -21.63 -21.10 -34.69
C LYS A 59 -20.93 -22.44 -34.83
N ASN A 60 -21.63 -23.46 -35.30
CA ASN A 60 -21.02 -24.73 -35.65
C ASN A 60 -20.13 -24.55 -36.89
N THR A 61 -18.84 -24.82 -36.75
CA THR A 61 -17.78 -24.74 -37.77
C THR A 61 -17.19 -26.12 -38.11
N SER A 62 -17.84 -27.18 -37.66
CA SER A 62 -17.36 -28.57 -37.84
C SER A 62 -17.28 -28.97 -39.29
N ALA A 63 -16.27 -29.74 -39.66
CA ALA A 63 -16.10 -30.31 -40.97
C ALA A 63 -17.06 -31.50 -41.23
N LYS A 64 -17.59 -32.12 -40.19
CA LYS A 64 -18.53 -33.27 -40.28
C LYS A 64 -19.94 -32.85 -39.94
N THR A 65 -20.88 -33.62 -40.48
CA THR A 65 -22.33 -33.39 -40.28
C THR A 65 -22.95 -34.56 -39.53
N GLY A 66 -24.01 -34.26 -38.75
CA GLY A 66 -24.79 -35.23 -37.97
C GLY A 66 -25.85 -34.53 -37.18
N GLU A 67 -26.53 -35.23 -36.30
CA GLU A 67 -27.47 -34.60 -35.36
C GLU A 67 -26.65 -33.81 -34.32
N ILE A 68 -27.06 -32.53 -34.12
CA ILE A 68 -26.32 -31.56 -33.30
C ILE A 68 -27.01 -31.41 -31.94
N THR A 69 -26.20 -31.50 -30.89
CA THR A 69 -26.63 -31.22 -29.53
C THR A 69 -25.66 -30.22 -28.88
N TRP A 70 -26.21 -29.22 -28.19
CA TRP A 70 -25.49 -28.25 -27.41
C TRP A 70 -25.72 -28.47 -25.92
N ASP A 71 -24.61 -28.49 -25.16
CA ASP A 71 -24.61 -28.37 -23.71
C ASP A 71 -23.91 -27.06 -23.34
N PHE A 72 -24.62 -26.16 -22.68
CA PHE A 72 -24.07 -24.85 -22.29
C PHE A 72 -23.35 -24.87 -20.93
N GLY A 73 -23.15 -26.04 -20.35
CA GLY A 73 -22.39 -26.23 -19.11
C GLY A 73 -23.11 -25.73 -17.86
N CYS A 74 -24.44 -25.63 -17.91
CA CYS A 74 -25.28 -25.18 -16.79
C CYS A 74 -26.71 -25.67 -16.93
N ASP A 75 -27.49 -25.51 -15.84
CA ASP A 75 -28.91 -25.83 -15.86
C ASP A 75 -29.66 -24.91 -16.84
N GLU A 76 -30.71 -25.44 -17.51
CA GLU A 76 -31.54 -24.69 -18.44
C GLU A 76 -32.18 -23.42 -17.80
N SER A 77 -32.41 -23.42 -16.49
CA SER A 77 -32.92 -22.25 -15.77
C SER A 77 -31.95 -21.07 -15.73
N MET A 78 -30.67 -21.34 -15.97
CA MET A 78 -29.57 -20.35 -15.94
C MET A 78 -29.31 -19.70 -17.31
N ILE A 79 -30.02 -20.13 -18.36
CA ILE A 79 -29.90 -19.57 -19.70
C ILE A 79 -31.27 -19.17 -20.25
N GLU A 80 -31.22 -18.36 -21.29
CA GLU A 80 -32.35 -18.03 -22.16
C GLU A 80 -31.93 -18.30 -23.62
N ILE A 81 -32.56 -19.26 -24.26
CA ILE A 81 -32.32 -19.56 -25.67
C ILE A 81 -33.25 -18.64 -26.51
N GLN A 82 -32.64 -17.65 -27.17
CA GLN A 82 -33.36 -16.69 -28.03
C GLN A 82 -33.57 -17.24 -29.44
N ASP A 83 -32.62 -18.01 -29.95
CA ASP A 83 -32.72 -18.75 -31.20
C ASP A 83 -32.22 -20.17 -30.96
N ALA A 84 -33.08 -21.14 -31.24
CA ALA A 84 -32.77 -22.55 -31.04
C ALA A 84 -32.25 -23.23 -32.33
N ASN A 85 -31.77 -22.47 -33.33
CA ASN A 85 -31.19 -23.03 -34.54
C ASN A 85 -29.97 -23.88 -34.19
N PRO A 86 -29.95 -25.21 -34.42
CA PRO A 86 -28.84 -26.05 -34.01
C PRO A 86 -27.50 -25.67 -34.65
N MET A 87 -27.49 -25.04 -35.81
CA MET A 87 -26.27 -24.60 -36.49
C MET A 87 -25.71 -23.30 -35.90
N ALA A 88 -26.54 -22.46 -35.29
CA ALA A 88 -26.15 -21.16 -34.79
C ALA A 88 -27.09 -20.67 -33.67
N PRO A 89 -27.17 -21.38 -32.50
CA PRO A 89 -28.04 -20.93 -31.43
C PRO A 89 -27.58 -19.60 -30.84
N ILE A 90 -28.56 -18.78 -30.41
CA ILE A 90 -28.32 -17.55 -29.68
C ILE A 90 -28.78 -17.75 -28.23
N VAL A 91 -27.85 -17.58 -27.29
CA VAL A 91 -28.08 -17.86 -25.87
C VAL A 91 -27.65 -16.70 -25.03
N LYS A 92 -28.42 -16.37 -24.00
CA LYS A 92 -28.03 -15.47 -22.92
C LYS A 92 -27.82 -16.24 -21.64
N PHE A 93 -26.74 -15.95 -20.94
CA PHE A 93 -26.47 -16.45 -19.60
C PHE A 93 -27.05 -15.47 -18.57
N LYS A 94 -27.82 -15.98 -17.62
CA LYS A 94 -28.47 -15.18 -16.58
C LYS A 94 -27.59 -14.94 -15.35
N LYS A 95 -26.45 -15.62 -15.27
CA LYS A 95 -25.52 -15.52 -14.13
C LYS A 95 -24.07 -15.48 -14.64
N ALA A 96 -23.26 -14.68 -13.99
CA ALA A 96 -21.81 -14.62 -14.23
C ALA A 96 -21.13 -15.92 -13.80
N GLY A 97 -20.09 -16.31 -14.50
CA GLY A 97 -19.31 -17.52 -14.20
C GLY A 97 -18.53 -18.07 -15.38
N ASN A 98 -17.82 -19.14 -15.14
CA ASN A 98 -17.14 -19.92 -16.18
C ASN A 98 -18.05 -21.09 -16.60
N TYR A 99 -18.36 -21.15 -17.87
CA TYR A 99 -19.19 -22.20 -18.45
C TYR A 99 -18.42 -23.01 -19.47
N ASN A 100 -18.52 -24.34 -19.41
CA ASN A 100 -17.91 -25.24 -20.37
C ASN A 100 -18.95 -25.61 -21.44
N VAL A 101 -18.97 -24.85 -22.53
CA VAL A 101 -19.91 -25.09 -23.62
C VAL A 101 -19.42 -26.22 -24.48
N THR A 102 -20.29 -27.21 -24.75
CA THR A 102 -19.95 -28.40 -25.53
C THR A 102 -20.88 -28.54 -26.73
N LEU A 103 -20.30 -28.65 -27.91
CA LEU A 103 -20.97 -29.10 -29.12
C LEU A 103 -20.74 -30.60 -29.31
N THR A 104 -21.81 -31.33 -29.50
CA THR A 104 -21.75 -32.77 -29.86
C THR A 104 -22.42 -32.99 -31.19
N ILE A 105 -21.77 -33.76 -32.08
CA ILE A 105 -22.33 -34.27 -33.36
C ILE A 105 -22.42 -35.79 -33.24
N ASP A 106 -23.61 -36.32 -33.32
CA ASP A 106 -23.85 -37.74 -33.14
C ASP A 106 -23.07 -38.57 -34.14
N GLY A 107 -22.42 -39.63 -33.64
CA GLY A 107 -21.56 -40.51 -34.43
C GLY A 107 -20.18 -39.92 -34.83
N VAL A 108 -19.91 -38.65 -34.50
CA VAL A 108 -18.65 -37.97 -34.85
C VAL A 108 -17.81 -37.68 -33.57
N GLY A 109 -18.36 -36.98 -32.58
CA GLY A 109 -17.65 -36.59 -31.38
C GLY A 109 -18.18 -35.33 -30.71
N SER A 110 -17.36 -34.79 -29.80
CA SER A 110 -17.69 -33.58 -29.05
C SER A 110 -16.51 -32.62 -28.97
N ARG A 111 -16.80 -31.33 -28.87
CA ARG A 111 -15.83 -30.26 -28.62
C ARG A 111 -16.33 -29.35 -27.50
N THR A 112 -15.45 -29.02 -26.55
CA THR A 112 -15.78 -28.15 -25.42
C THR A 112 -14.85 -26.94 -25.38
N TYR A 113 -15.42 -25.76 -25.19
CA TYR A 113 -14.69 -24.53 -24.90
C TYR A 113 -15.19 -23.87 -23.63
N PRO A 114 -14.27 -23.37 -22.78
CA PRO A 114 -14.67 -22.53 -21.66
C PRO A 114 -15.05 -21.14 -22.17
N ILE A 115 -16.13 -20.59 -21.62
CA ILE A 115 -16.55 -19.20 -21.82
C ILE A 115 -16.70 -18.51 -20.47
N LEU A 116 -16.10 -17.34 -20.33
CA LEU A 116 -16.23 -16.50 -19.14
C LEU A 116 -17.34 -15.48 -19.37
N ILE A 117 -18.37 -15.50 -18.53
CA ILE A 117 -19.46 -14.54 -18.51
C ILE A 117 -19.25 -13.60 -17.32
N TYR A 118 -19.09 -12.32 -17.60
CA TYR A 118 -18.94 -11.27 -16.59
C TYR A 118 -20.30 -10.81 -16.06
N ASP A 119 -20.36 -10.37 -14.81
CA ASP A 119 -21.54 -9.65 -14.34
C ASP A 119 -21.53 -8.21 -14.86
N ILE A 120 -22.69 -7.59 -14.86
CA ILE A 120 -22.84 -6.18 -15.17
C ILE A 120 -22.54 -5.41 -13.91
N VAL A 121 -21.46 -4.62 -13.93
CA VAL A 121 -21.04 -3.79 -12.81
C VAL A 121 -20.86 -2.37 -13.32
N PRO A 122 -21.41 -1.35 -12.64
CA PRO A 122 -21.15 0.03 -12.97
C PRO A 122 -19.66 0.34 -12.77
N ILE A 123 -19.04 1.05 -13.72
CA ILE A 123 -17.62 1.42 -13.66
C ILE A 123 -17.53 2.95 -13.61
N PRO A 124 -17.43 3.53 -12.39
CA PRO A 124 -17.26 4.96 -12.23
C PRO A 124 -15.82 5.40 -12.55
N SER A 125 -15.69 6.59 -13.11
CA SER A 125 -14.40 7.23 -13.38
C SER A 125 -14.48 8.74 -13.17
N ILE A 126 -13.34 9.38 -12.90
CA ILE A 126 -13.22 10.82 -12.88
C ILE A 126 -12.95 11.28 -14.31
N THR A 127 -13.73 12.22 -14.81
CA THR A 127 -13.58 12.78 -16.16
C THR A 127 -12.86 14.11 -16.17
N GLU A 128 -13.03 14.89 -15.11
CA GLU A 128 -12.44 16.20 -14.99
C GLU A 128 -12.18 16.56 -13.54
N VAL A 129 -11.04 17.19 -13.31
CA VAL A 129 -10.72 17.92 -12.09
C VAL A 129 -10.37 19.33 -12.50
N ALA A 130 -11.08 20.33 -11.98
CA ALA A 130 -10.86 21.74 -12.30
C ALA A 130 -10.62 22.56 -11.03
N VAL A 131 -9.59 23.41 -11.06
CA VAL A 131 -9.30 24.41 -10.03
C VAL A 131 -9.36 25.78 -10.70
N GLU A 132 -10.19 26.69 -10.17
CA GLU A 132 -10.42 28.01 -10.77
C GLU A 132 -10.81 27.97 -12.26
N GLY A 133 -11.50 26.90 -12.69
CA GLY A 133 -11.93 26.70 -14.08
C GLY A 133 -10.85 26.19 -15.01
N GLN A 134 -9.67 25.83 -14.52
CA GLN A 134 -8.61 25.17 -15.27
C GLN A 134 -8.47 23.71 -14.88
N SER A 135 -8.11 22.85 -15.84
CA SER A 135 -7.82 21.44 -15.56
C SER A 135 -6.67 21.30 -14.54
N SER A 136 -6.81 20.38 -13.61
CA SER A 136 -5.82 20.10 -12.58
C SER A 136 -5.56 18.60 -12.47
N ASP A 137 -4.33 18.23 -12.18
CA ASP A 137 -3.95 16.85 -11.90
C ASP A 137 -4.22 16.44 -10.43
N LEU A 138 -4.56 17.43 -9.58
CA LEU A 138 -4.78 17.21 -8.15
C LEU A 138 -6.16 17.66 -7.73
N VAL A 139 -6.84 16.82 -6.96
CA VAL A 139 -8.09 17.18 -6.27
C VAL A 139 -7.71 17.94 -4.99
N LEU A 140 -7.73 19.26 -5.05
CA LEU A 140 -7.40 20.09 -3.88
C LEU A 140 -8.62 20.28 -2.98
N LEU A 141 -8.37 20.23 -1.68
CA LEU A 141 -9.36 20.42 -0.63
C LEU A 141 -10.13 21.74 -0.81
N ASN A 142 -11.46 21.67 -0.85
CA ASN A 142 -12.40 22.77 -1.05
C ASN A 142 -12.27 23.56 -2.37
N ASP A 143 -11.21 23.37 -3.15
CA ASP A 143 -10.96 24.17 -4.35
C ASP A 143 -11.25 23.41 -5.63
N ALA A 144 -10.92 22.13 -5.66
CA ALA A 144 -11.08 21.32 -6.88
C ALA A 144 -12.52 20.88 -7.08
N LYS A 145 -13.04 21.11 -8.29
CA LYS A 145 -14.34 20.62 -8.76
C LYS A 145 -14.12 19.34 -9.54
N VAL A 146 -14.71 18.26 -9.08
CA VAL A 146 -14.59 16.92 -9.66
C VAL A 146 -15.85 16.55 -10.40
N SER A 147 -15.68 16.11 -11.64
CA SER A 147 -16.77 15.58 -12.46
C SER A 147 -16.54 14.10 -12.74
N PHE A 148 -17.63 13.36 -12.79
CA PHE A 148 -17.60 11.90 -12.92
C PHE A 148 -18.25 11.45 -14.22
N SER A 149 -17.90 10.24 -14.64
CA SER A 149 -18.60 9.49 -15.65
C SER A 149 -18.87 8.07 -15.15
N LEU A 150 -19.76 7.40 -15.83
CA LEU A 150 -20.16 6.04 -15.52
C LEU A 150 -20.27 5.22 -16.80
N ARG A 151 -19.61 4.09 -16.83
CA ARG A 151 -19.79 3.09 -17.88
C ARG A 151 -20.50 1.88 -17.28
N LEU A 152 -21.57 1.46 -17.95
CA LEU A 152 -22.26 0.21 -17.64
C LEU A 152 -22.47 -0.55 -18.94
N PRO A 153 -22.02 -1.81 -19.05
CA PRO A 153 -22.45 -2.68 -20.14
C PRO A 153 -23.96 -2.87 -20.08
N ASN A 154 -24.69 -2.37 -21.09
CA ASN A 154 -26.14 -2.47 -21.18
C ASN A 154 -26.56 -2.76 -22.63
N PRO A 155 -26.29 -3.99 -23.14
CA PRO A 155 -26.48 -4.32 -24.54
C PRO A 155 -27.97 -4.28 -25.00
N GLU A 156 -28.89 -4.27 -24.06
CA GLU A 156 -30.33 -4.23 -24.35
C GLU A 156 -30.96 -2.85 -24.08
N ASN A 157 -30.18 -1.85 -23.73
CA ASN A 157 -30.64 -0.50 -23.38
C ASN A 157 -31.78 -0.50 -22.33
N LYS A 158 -31.63 -1.34 -21.32
CA LYS A 158 -32.56 -1.39 -20.19
C LYS A 158 -32.55 -0.08 -19.41
N VAL A 159 -33.65 0.23 -18.76
CA VAL A 159 -33.72 1.38 -17.86
C VAL A 159 -32.94 1.07 -16.59
N VAL A 160 -31.96 1.92 -16.28
CA VAL A 160 -31.13 1.77 -15.08
C VAL A 160 -31.24 3.04 -14.25
N LYS A 161 -31.43 2.87 -12.94
CA LYS A 161 -31.31 3.92 -11.95
C LYS A 161 -29.93 3.83 -11.30
N TYR A 162 -29.17 4.91 -11.29
CA TYR A 162 -27.93 5.04 -10.57
C TYR A 162 -28.11 5.93 -9.35
N THR A 163 -27.56 5.49 -8.21
CA THR A 163 -27.47 6.28 -6.98
C THR A 163 -26.01 6.44 -6.63
N TRP A 164 -25.48 7.65 -6.79
CA TRP A 164 -24.16 8.03 -6.36
C TRP A 164 -24.20 8.42 -4.88
N ASN A 165 -23.35 7.82 -4.05
CA ASN A 165 -23.26 8.13 -2.65
C ASN A 165 -21.90 8.78 -2.37
N PHE A 166 -21.93 9.90 -1.69
CA PHE A 166 -20.77 10.71 -1.39
C PHE A 166 -20.41 10.62 0.09
N PRO A 167 -19.10 10.66 0.41
CA PRO A 167 -18.64 10.72 1.79
C PRO A 167 -19.04 12.04 2.46
N GLU A 168 -18.96 12.06 3.78
CA GLU A 168 -19.13 13.28 4.57
C GLU A 168 -18.19 14.39 4.09
N GLY A 169 -18.68 15.60 4.00
CA GLY A 169 -17.90 16.76 3.55
C GLY A 169 -17.90 16.99 2.04
N ALA A 170 -18.56 16.14 1.26
CA ALA A 170 -18.80 16.44 -0.15
C ALA A 170 -19.86 17.54 -0.32
N LYS A 171 -19.66 18.42 -1.31
CA LYS A 171 -20.58 19.52 -1.63
C LYS A 171 -20.86 19.55 -3.14
N ASP A 172 -22.08 19.92 -3.48
CA ASP A 172 -22.51 20.09 -4.86
C ASP A 172 -21.96 21.39 -5.51
N GLU A 173 -22.34 21.62 -6.75
CA GLU A 173 -21.95 22.83 -7.50
C GLU A 173 -22.38 24.16 -6.85
N ASN A 174 -23.39 24.13 -5.99
CA ASN A 174 -23.89 25.29 -5.25
C ASN A 174 -23.25 25.42 -3.85
N GLY A 175 -22.29 24.55 -3.52
CA GLY A 175 -21.63 24.49 -2.22
C GLY A 175 -22.49 23.90 -1.11
N GLN A 176 -23.61 23.25 -1.45
CA GLN A 176 -24.48 22.58 -0.46
C GLN A 176 -23.99 21.17 -0.18
N PRO A 177 -24.04 20.70 1.07
CA PRO A 177 -23.71 19.33 1.40
C PRO A 177 -24.50 18.35 0.54
N VAL A 178 -23.80 17.38 -0.02
CA VAL A 178 -24.38 16.32 -0.83
C VAL A 178 -24.01 14.96 -0.26
N THR A 179 -25.01 14.11 -0.07
CA THR A 179 -24.82 12.72 0.35
C THR A 179 -25.18 11.74 -0.77
N THR A 180 -26.15 12.09 -1.61
CA THR A 180 -26.58 11.24 -2.72
C THR A 180 -27.02 12.08 -3.91
N GLN A 181 -26.83 11.53 -5.13
CA GLN A 181 -27.43 12.02 -6.38
C GLN A 181 -27.93 10.83 -7.19
N GLU A 182 -29.13 10.99 -7.78
CA GLU A 182 -29.77 9.93 -8.56
C GLU A 182 -29.91 10.33 -10.02
N PHE A 183 -29.62 9.38 -10.92
CA PHE A 183 -29.77 9.54 -12.36
C PHE A 183 -30.42 8.31 -13.00
N PHE A 184 -31.14 8.52 -14.08
CA PHE A 184 -31.87 7.46 -14.79
C PHE A 184 -31.50 7.48 -16.26
N THR A 185 -31.29 6.33 -16.87
CA THR A 185 -30.88 6.22 -18.28
C THR A 185 -31.98 6.63 -19.28
N ASP A 186 -33.26 6.65 -18.89
CA ASP A 186 -34.37 6.99 -19.74
C ASP A 186 -34.74 8.48 -19.77
N LYS A 187 -34.24 9.26 -18.80
CA LYS A 187 -34.63 10.68 -18.67
C LYS A 187 -33.49 11.63 -18.34
N ASP A 188 -32.41 11.12 -17.74
CA ASP A 188 -31.25 11.94 -17.34
C ASP A 188 -30.08 11.68 -18.29
N THR A 189 -30.27 12.02 -19.57
CA THR A 189 -29.26 11.85 -20.61
C THR A 189 -28.70 13.18 -21.08
N THR A 190 -27.44 13.13 -21.54
CA THR A 190 -26.82 14.24 -22.25
C THR A 190 -27.37 14.36 -23.67
N GLU A 191 -26.99 15.43 -24.39
CA GLU A 191 -27.34 15.59 -25.82
C GLU A 191 -26.73 14.47 -26.69
N THR A 192 -25.64 13.83 -26.22
CA THR A 192 -25.00 12.69 -26.90
C THR A 192 -25.65 11.34 -26.55
N GLY A 193 -26.64 11.32 -25.66
CA GLY A 193 -27.35 10.11 -25.24
C GLY A 193 -26.67 9.34 -24.09
N GLU A 194 -25.60 9.86 -23.52
CA GLU A 194 -24.96 9.28 -22.34
C GLU A 194 -25.74 9.65 -21.07
N VAL A 195 -25.70 8.80 -20.06
CA VAL A 195 -26.31 9.11 -18.76
C VAL A 195 -25.57 10.27 -18.08
N LYS A 196 -26.32 11.20 -17.52
CA LYS A 196 -25.75 12.27 -16.70
C LYS A 196 -25.12 11.69 -15.44
N CYS A 197 -24.01 12.29 -15.02
CA CYS A 197 -23.29 11.92 -13.82
C CYS A 197 -23.03 13.18 -12.96
N PRO A 198 -22.67 13.01 -11.69
CA PRO A 198 -22.32 14.12 -10.83
C PRO A 198 -21.19 14.96 -11.43
N SER A 199 -21.32 16.26 -11.32
CA SER A 199 -20.33 17.22 -11.80
C SER A 199 -20.09 18.32 -10.76
N ASN A 200 -18.89 18.91 -10.81
CA ASN A 200 -18.49 20.01 -9.94
C ASN A 200 -18.61 19.70 -8.43
N ILE A 201 -18.36 18.47 -8.06
CA ILE A 201 -18.34 18.06 -6.64
C ILE A 201 -17.04 18.53 -6.01
N THR A 202 -17.12 19.16 -4.84
CA THR A 202 -15.97 19.53 -4.02
C THR A 202 -15.92 18.71 -2.74
N PHE A 203 -14.72 18.53 -2.18
CA PHE A 203 -14.50 17.75 -0.96
C PHE A 203 -13.85 18.61 0.11
N SER A 204 -14.35 18.55 1.34
CA SER A 204 -13.82 19.28 2.49
C SER A 204 -13.06 18.41 3.49
N ASN A 205 -12.78 17.15 3.13
CA ASN A 205 -11.97 16.24 3.91
C ASN A 205 -10.74 15.80 3.11
N LEU A 206 -9.59 15.68 3.77
CA LEU A 206 -8.34 15.25 3.15
C LEU A 206 -8.25 13.73 2.98
N GLY A 207 -7.37 13.30 2.10
CA GLY A 207 -7.05 11.90 1.88
C GLY A 207 -8.01 11.18 0.95
N SER A 208 -8.14 9.87 1.12
CA SER A 208 -8.97 9.03 0.25
C SER A 208 -10.44 9.18 0.59
N GLN A 209 -11.19 9.74 -0.33
CA GLN A 209 -12.64 9.92 -0.23
C GLN A 209 -13.33 8.92 -1.15
N GLN A 210 -14.04 7.94 -0.58
CA GLN A 210 -14.72 6.92 -1.37
C GLN A 210 -16.08 7.41 -1.82
N VAL A 211 -16.29 7.41 -3.14
CA VAL A 211 -17.59 7.65 -3.78
C VAL A 211 -18.11 6.30 -4.29
N THR A 212 -19.30 5.89 -3.88
CA THR A 212 -19.90 4.62 -4.30
C THR A 212 -21.06 4.82 -5.26
N VAL A 213 -21.30 3.82 -6.09
CA VAL A 213 -22.40 3.80 -7.03
C VAL A 213 -23.21 2.52 -6.85
N ASP A 214 -24.46 2.69 -6.46
CA ASP A 214 -25.46 1.64 -6.51
C ASP A 214 -26.23 1.75 -7.83
N ALA A 215 -26.54 0.62 -8.45
CA ALA A 215 -27.33 0.60 -9.67
C ALA A 215 -28.47 -0.40 -9.56
N LYS A 216 -29.66 0.03 -9.98
CA LYS A 216 -30.82 -0.82 -10.12
C LYS A 216 -31.12 -1.00 -11.60
N PHE A 217 -30.94 -2.23 -12.08
CA PHE A 217 -31.04 -2.61 -13.47
C PHE A 217 -32.45 -3.07 -13.85
N ASP A 218 -32.86 -2.77 -15.07
CA ASP A 218 -34.17 -3.10 -15.65
C ASP A 218 -35.37 -2.60 -14.82
N LEU A 219 -35.23 -1.34 -14.37
CA LEU A 219 -36.14 -0.67 -13.45
C LEU A 219 -37.60 -0.77 -13.90
N GLY A 220 -38.47 -1.22 -13.01
CA GLY A 220 -39.91 -1.33 -13.23
C GLY A 220 -40.32 -2.58 -14.01
N SER A 221 -39.42 -3.44 -14.39
CA SER A 221 -39.71 -4.73 -15.02
C SER A 221 -39.87 -5.86 -13.99
N ALA A 222 -40.26 -7.05 -14.44
CA ALA A 222 -40.31 -8.25 -13.62
C ALA A 222 -38.88 -8.76 -13.28
N ASP A 223 -37.86 -8.35 -14.05
CA ASP A 223 -36.47 -8.73 -13.94
C ASP A 223 -35.63 -7.64 -13.28
N GLU A 224 -36.26 -6.66 -12.62
CA GLU A 224 -35.58 -5.63 -11.82
C GLU A 224 -34.67 -6.25 -10.79
N ARG A 225 -33.40 -5.82 -10.76
CA ARG A 225 -32.42 -6.29 -9.79
C ARG A 225 -31.42 -5.22 -9.39
N ASP A 226 -30.90 -5.31 -8.19
CA ASP A 226 -29.75 -4.54 -7.77
C ASP A 226 -28.48 -5.16 -8.36
N LEU A 227 -27.59 -4.31 -8.86
CA LEU A 227 -26.26 -4.71 -9.31
C LEU A 227 -25.27 -4.63 -8.14
N GLU A 228 -24.10 -5.25 -8.31
CA GLU A 228 -23.01 -5.12 -7.36
C GLU A 228 -22.58 -3.64 -7.24
N GLN A 229 -22.46 -3.16 -6.01
CA GLN A 229 -22.00 -1.79 -5.74
C GLN A 229 -20.57 -1.62 -6.22
N SER A 230 -20.31 -0.54 -6.91
CA SER A 230 -18.97 -0.12 -7.30
C SER A 230 -18.53 1.15 -6.57
N TYR A 231 -17.25 1.46 -6.66
CA TYR A 231 -16.72 2.66 -6.02
C TYR A 231 -15.53 3.24 -6.79
N ILE A 232 -15.27 4.51 -6.52
CA ILE A 232 -14.04 5.20 -6.92
C ILE A 232 -13.49 5.97 -5.73
N ASN A 233 -12.18 5.93 -5.55
CA ASN A 233 -11.50 6.70 -4.52
C ASN A 233 -11.00 8.01 -5.11
N VAL A 234 -11.45 9.12 -4.54
CA VAL A 234 -10.99 10.48 -4.86
C VAL A 234 -9.91 10.84 -3.86
N GLN A 235 -8.69 11.06 -4.33
CA GLN A 235 -7.56 11.43 -3.46
C GLN A 235 -7.53 12.96 -3.30
N VAL A 236 -7.92 13.44 -2.13
CA VAL A 236 -8.01 14.88 -1.84
C VAL A 236 -6.74 15.36 -1.16
N ALA A 237 -6.04 16.28 -1.81
CA ALA A 237 -4.78 16.85 -1.36
C ALA A 237 -4.97 18.16 -0.60
N CYS A 238 -4.08 18.42 0.37
CA CYS A 238 -4.07 19.67 1.12
C CYS A 238 -3.46 20.82 0.30
N PRO A 239 -4.13 21.96 0.15
CA PRO A 239 -3.56 23.14 -0.51
C PRO A 239 -2.51 23.86 0.35
N ILE A 240 -2.44 23.56 1.64
CA ILE A 240 -1.49 24.16 2.58
C ILE A 240 -0.18 23.39 2.54
N GLU A 241 0.92 24.12 2.41
CA GLU A 241 2.25 23.52 2.53
C GLU A 241 2.53 23.15 3.99
N ALA A 242 2.78 21.88 4.22
CA ALA A 242 3.09 21.34 5.54
C ALA A 242 4.01 20.11 5.43
N PRO A 243 4.74 19.76 6.48
CA PRO A 243 5.43 18.49 6.57
C PRO A 243 4.47 17.32 6.37
N THR A 244 5.01 16.21 5.91
CA THR A 244 4.23 15.00 5.64
C THR A 244 4.70 13.87 6.54
N LEU A 245 3.76 13.27 7.25
CA LEU A 245 3.97 12.06 8.01
C LEU A 245 3.64 10.86 7.12
N TYR A 246 4.57 9.94 7.00
CA TYR A 246 4.37 8.66 6.31
C TYR A 246 4.28 7.54 7.32
N TYR A 247 3.44 6.56 7.02
CA TYR A 247 3.35 5.37 7.83
C TYR A 247 3.12 4.11 6.99
N ALA A 248 3.53 2.99 7.55
CA ALA A 248 3.38 1.68 6.95
C ALA A 248 2.21 0.94 7.60
N GLN A 249 1.17 0.69 6.82
CA GLN A 249 0.02 -0.12 7.24
C GLN A 249 0.38 -1.60 7.18
N VAL A 250 0.12 -2.32 8.25
CA VAL A 250 0.34 -3.77 8.29
C VAL A 250 -0.58 -4.47 7.28
N GLY A 251 0.02 -5.26 6.39
CA GLY A 251 -0.73 -5.96 5.33
C GLY A 251 -1.37 -5.05 4.28
N GLY A 252 -0.95 -3.78 4.22
CA GLY A 252 -1.47 -2.78 3.30
C GLY A 252 -0.38 -1.99 2.59
N ASN A 253 -0.66 -0.71 2.38
CA ASN A 253 0.22 0.21 1.65
C ASN A 253 0.93 1.20 2.58
N ILE A 254 1.91 1.89 2.04
CA ILE A 254 2.43 3.13 2.62
C ILE A 254 1.38 4.21 2.43
N LYS A 255 1.11 4.94 3.49
CA LYS A 255 0.19 6.07 3.49
C LYS A 255 0.87 7.35 3.99
N ALA A 256 0.32 8.48 3.59
CA ALA A 256 0.85 9.81 3.90
C ALA A 256 -0.25 10.70 4.49
N MET A 257 0.10 11.52 5.47
CA MET A 257 -0.79 12.52 6.08
C MET A 257 -0.08 13.84 6.25
N LYS A 258 -0.77 14.95 6.07
CA LYS A 258 -0.23 16.28 6.38
C LYS A 258 -0.16 16.51 7.89
N LEU A 259 0.94 17.08 8.36
CA LEU A 259 1.08 17.57 9.74
C LEU A 259 0.64 19.03 9.81
N LEU A 260 -0.66 19.24 9.86
CA LEU A 260 -1.29 20.55 9.99
C LEU A 260 -1.36 20.95 11.47
N SER A 261 -1.16 22.24 11.76
CA SER A 261 -1.43 22.79 13.08
C SER A 261 -2.94 22.92 13.32
N GLU A 262 -3.35 22.98 14.58
CA GLU A 262 -4.75 23.23 14.95
C GLU A 262 -5.29 24.49 14.29
N GLU A 263 -4.50 25.57 14.27
CA GLU A 263 -4.86 26.81 13.61
C GLU A 263 -5.14 26.64 12.11
N GLN A 264 -4.33 25.86 11.42
CA GLN A 264 -4.51 25.55 10.00
C GLN A 264 -5.76 24.71 9.76
N LEU A 265 -6.04 23.75 10.64
CA LEU A 265 -7.27 22.95 10.59
C LEU A 265 -8.51 23.83 10.78
N ASP A 266 -8.50 24.72 11.77
CA ASP A 266 -9.60 25.64 12.02
C ASP A 266 -9.83 26.61 10.86
N SER A 267 -8.77 27.15 10.26
CA SER A 267 -8.86 28.05 9.11
C SER A 267 -9.46 27.37 7.87
N MET A 268 -9.35 26.04 7.78
CA MET A 268 -9.93 25.22 6.72
C MET A 268 -11.37 24.74 7.04
N GLY A 269 -11.98 25.20 8.14
CA GLY A 269 -13.31 24.78 8.54
C GLY A 269 -13.35 23.40 9.21
N ASN A 270 -12.39 23.11 10.07
CA ASN A 270 -12.20 21.84 10.76
C ASN A 270 -12.13 20.63 9.81
N PRO A 271 -11.30 20.65 8.77
CA PRO A 271 -11.17 19.50 7.91
C PRO A 271 -10.57 18.34 8.70
N LYS A 272 -11.15 17.17 8.53
CA LYS A 272 -10.55 15.94 9.04
C LYS A 272 -9.30 15.61 8.24
N VAL A 273 -8.23 15.18 8.92
CA VAL A 273 -7.01 14.72 8.27
C VAL A 273 -7.15 13.24 8.00
N PHE A 274 -7.18 12.87 6.74
CA PHE A 274 -7.27 11.49 6.29
C PHE A 274 -5.96 11.03 5.65
N PRO A 275 -5.65 9.72 5.72
CA PRO A 275 -4.49 9.19 5.05
C PRO A 275 -4.67 9.18 3.53
N TYR A 276 -3.63 9.60 2.83
CA TYR A 276 -3.48 9.44 1.39
C TYR A 276 -2.78 8.11 1.10
N ASP A 277 -3.40 7.23 0.32
CA ASP A 277 -2.81 5.95 -0.05
C ASP A 277 -1.79 6.15 -1.19
N MET A 278 -0.53 5.79 -0.95
CA MET A 278 0.55 5.94 -1.92
C MET A 278 0.54 4.86 -3.01
N GLY A 279 -0.30 3.84 -2.89
CA GLY A 279 -0.34 2.71 -3.82
C GLY A 279 0.91 1.81 -3.78
N VAL A 280 1.76 1.95 -2.77
CA VAL A 280 3.01 1.20 -2.63
C VAL A 280 2.90 0.27 -1.43
N SER A 281 3.11 -1.02 -1.65
CA SER A 281 3.04 -2.02 -0.60
C SER A 281 4.02 -1.73 0.54
N ALA A 282 3.52 -1.73 1.76
CA ALA A 282 4.34 -1.60 2.96
C ALA A 282 5.15 -2.88 3.28
N GLY A 283 4.73 -4.02 2.76
CA GLY A 283 5.32 -5.32 3.07
C GLY A 283 4.54 -6.10 4.12
N GLU A 284 5.11 -7.19 4.59
CA GLU A 284 4.47 -8.11 5.56
C GLU A 284 4.62 -7.62 7.00
N ASN A 285 5.84 -7.21 7.37
CA ASN A 285 6.19 -6.67 8.69
C ASN A 285 7.07 -5.42 8.56
N PRO A 286 6.49 -4.29 8.15
CA PRO A 286 7.22 -3.05 7.91
C PRO A 286 7.53 -2.35 9.23
N PHE A 287 8.53 -2.86 9.97
CA PHE A 287 8.84 -2.39 11.30
C PHE A 287 9.43 -0.99 11.36
N ASN A 288 9.96 -0.54 10.23
CA ASN A 288 10.60 0.77 10.21
C ASN A 288 10.46 1.38 8.80
N ILE A 289 10.21 2.66 8.75
CA ILE A 289 10.32 3.45 7.53
C ILE A 289 11.17 4.68 7.80
N LEU A 290 11.97 5.08 6.81
CA LEU A 290 12.95 6.14 6.97
C LEU A 290 12.74 7.19 5.89
N TYR A 291 12.82 8.44 6.27
CA TYR A 291 12.93 9.54 5.33
C TYR A 291 14.38 9.86 5.07
N GLY A 292 14.75 10.00 3.79
CA GLY A 292 16.08 10.41 3.36
C GLY A 292 16.01 11.43 2.22
N GLN A 293 16.94 12.37 2.25
CA GLN A 293 17.12 13.32 1.18
C GLN A 293 18.37 12.96 0.39
N SER A 294 18.30 13.06 -0.94
CA SER A 294 19.47 12.96 -1.83
C SER A 294 19.43 14.08 -2.85
N THR A 295 20.51 14.21 -3.61
CA THR A 295 20.58 15.14 -4.73
C THR A 295 20.53 14.36 -6.01
N ASP A 296 19.58 14.66 -6.86
CA ASP A 296 19.52 14.14 -8.22
C ASP A 296 20.14 15.17 -9.17
N THR A 297 20.87 14.68 -10.15
CA THR A 297 21.45 15.50 -11.22
C THR A 297 20.74 15.15 -12.53
N ASP A 298 20.17 16.15 -13.17
CA ASP A 298 19.62 15.99 -14.51
C ASP A 298 20.77 15.77 -15.50
N GLU A 299 20.72 14.66 -16.23
CA GLU A 299 21.82 14.27 -17.13
C GLU A 299 21.95 15.19 -18.35
N GLU A 300 20.90 15.92 -18.76
CA GLU A 300 20.90 16.77 -19.95
C GLU A 300 21.33 18.19 -19.59
N SER A 301 20.81 18.74 -18.49
CA SER A 301 21.11 20.12 -18.08
C SER A 301 22.29 20.24 -17.12
N GLY A 302 22.62 19.17 -16.41
CA GLY A 302 23.58 19.16 -15.29
C GLY A 302 23.05 19.86 -14.03
N GLU A 303 21.78 20.26 -14.02
CA GLU A 303 21.17 20.89 -12.86
C GLU A 303 20.94 19.87 -11.75
N THR A 304 21.15 20.29 -10.51
CA THR A 304 20.93 19.46 -9.33
C THR A 304 19.68 19.91 -8.59
N SER A 305 18.88 18.94 -8.18
CA SER A 305 17.70 19.17 -7.35
C SER A 305 17.68 18.23 -6.16
N ALA A 306 17.08 18.69 -5.06
CA ALA A 306 16.84 17.81 -3.92
C ALA A 306 15.76 16.78 -4.27
N SER A 307 16.02 15.53 -3.95
CA SER A 307 15.03 14.46 -4.03
C SER A 307 14.76 13.87 -2.67
N HIS A 308 13.51 13.55 -2.43
CA HIS A 308 13.01 13.05 -1.15
C HIS A 308 12.58 11.59 -1.30
N TRP A 309 13.07 10.74 -0.42
CA TRP A 309 12.89 9.30 -0.50
C TRP A 309 12.36 8.73 0.81
N ILE A 310 11.54 7.71 0.68
CA ILE A 310 11.08 6.88 1.79
C ILE A 310 11.67 5.48 1.60
N TYR A 311 12.31 4.97 2.63
CA TYR A 311 12.87 3.61 2.66
C TYR A 311 12.05 2.77 3.63
N ILE A 312 11.58 1.62 3.16
CA ILE A 312 10.70 0.72 3.88
C ILE A 312 11.52 -0.49 4.28
N LEU A 313 11.70 -0.71 5.57
CA LEU A 313 12.38 -1.86 6.15
C LEU A 313 11.33 -2.88 6.55
N ASP A 314 11.15 -3.88 5.70
CA ASP A 314 10.20 -4.98 5.88
C ASP A 314 10.95 -6.22 6.35
N ALA A 315 10.64 -6.68 7.55
CA ALA A 315 11.27 -7.86 8.14
C ALA A 315 10.76 -9.19 7.53
N GLY A 316 9.79 -9.14 6.62
CA GLY A 316 9.22 -10.31 5.96
C GLY A 316 8.23 -11.09 6.83
N LYS A 317 7.84 -12.28 6.37
CA LYS A 317 6.78 -13.08 7.01
C LYS A 317 7.20 -13.67 8.34
N GLN A 318 8.46 -14.08 8.46
CA GLN A 318 8.98 -14.73 9.66
C GLN A 318 10.14 -13.95 10.27
N TYR A 319 9.80 -12.93 10.99
CA TYR A 319 10.76 -12.17 11.77
C TYR A 319 11.08 -12.78 13.15
N TYR A 320 10.26 -13.71 13.62
CA TYR A 320 10.56 -14.53 14.79
C TYR A 320 11.19 -15.86 14.40
N TYR A 321 12.13 -16.28 15.20
CA TYR A 321 12.53 -17.68 15.21
C TYR A 321 11.38 -18.51 15.80
N VAL A 322 10.52 -19.00 14.94
CA VAL A 322 9.59 -20.07 15.27
C VAL A 322 10.12 -21.33 14.61
N ASN A 323 10.68 -22.21 15.43
CA ASN A 323 11.00 -23.59 15.13
C ASN A 323 10.97 -24.02 13.65
N ASP A 324 12.17 -24.13 13.07
CA ASP A 324 12.53 -25.11 12.03
C ASP A 324 11.75 -25.15 10.70
N GLU A 325 10.95 -24.17 10.35
CA GLU A 325 10.59 -24.04 8.94
C GLU A 325 11.78 -23.46 8.18
N ALA A 326 12.68 -24.36 7.84
CA ALA A 326 13.83 -24.08 7.00
C ALA A 326 13.33 -23.46 5.68
N GLY A 327 13.74 -22.25 5.39
CA GLY A 327 13.51 -21.58 4.11
C GLY A 327 12.67 -20.32 4.16
N VAL A 328 12.19 -19.86 5.31
CA VAL A 328 11.37 -18.64 5.42
C VAL A 328 12.12 -17.49 6.12
N LEU A 329 13.23 -17.79 6.79
CA LEU A 329 14.11 -16.80 7.40
C LEU A 329 14.86 -16.03 6.30
N GLY A 330 14.84 -14.70 6.41
CA GLY A 330 15.54 -13.84 5.46
C GLY A 330 14.71 -13.51 4.22
N ASP A 331 13.39 -13.51 4.33
CA ASP A 331 12.48 -13.05 3.28
C ASP A 331 12.16 -11.55 3.35
N GLY A 332 12.81 -10.84 4.26
CA GLY A 332 12.70 -9.40 4.39
C GLY A 332 13.38 -8.62 3.27
N LYS A 333 13.08 -7.34 3.19
CA LYS A 333 13.59 -6.45 2.14
C LYS A 333 13.66 -5.00 2.61
N ILE A 334 14.46 -4.21 1.88
CA ILE A 334 14.42 -2.74 1.95
C ILE A 334 13.94 -2.25 0.59
N THR A 335 12.84 -1.53 0.59
CA THR A 335 12.28 -0.90 -0.61
C THR A 335 12.44 0.61 -0.49
N ALA A 336 12.82 1.28 -1.58
CA ALA A 336 12.85 2.73 -1.69
C ALA A 336 11.73 3.20 -2.61
N MET A 337 11.09 4.31 -2.26
CA MET A 337 10.18 5.04 -3.13
C MET A 337 10.44 6.54 -3.01
N ARG A 338 10.14 7.32 -4.03
CA ARG A 338 10.08 8.77 -3.87
C ARG A 338 8.95 9.15 -2.91
N ALA A 339 9.11 10.30 -2.26
CA ALA A 339 8.12 10.81 -1.32
C ALA A 339 6.73 11.05 -1.95
N ASP A 340 6.65 11.13 -3.28
CA ASP A 340 5.40 11.21 -4.04
C ASP A 340 4.81 9.84 -4.45
N GLY A 341 5.41 8.74 -4.00
CA GLY A 341 4.97 7.37 -4.33
C GLY A 341 5.52 6.81 -5.64
N THR A 342 6.30 7.59 -6.38
CA THR A 342 6.90 7.14 -7.64
C THR A 342 8.26 6.47 -7.44
N ASN A 343 8.83 5.94 -8.51
CA ASN A 343 10.16 5.33 -8.53
C ASN A 343 10.39 4.29 -7.43
N VAL A 344 9.49 3.33 -7.34
CA VAL A 344 9.60 2.23 -6.36
C VAL A 344 10.69 1.26 -6.79
N ASN A 345 11.69 1.08 -5.94
CA ASN A 345 12.85 0.24 -6.21
C ASN A 345 13.19 -0.64 -5.01
N THR A 346 13.70 -1.83 -5.26
CA THR A 346 14.26 -2.67 -4.20
C THR A 346 15.71 -2.30 -3.96
N VAL A 347 16.07 -2.00 -2.72
CA VAL A 347 17.46 -1.73 -2.30
C VAL A 347 18.17 -3.02 -1.94
N ILE A 348 17.49 -3.86 -1.16
CA ILE A 348 17.97 -5.18 -0.76
C ILE A 348 16.80 -6.13 -0.61
N SER A 349 16.96 -7.38 -1.04
CA SER A 349 15.98 -8.44 -0.83
C SER A 349 16.62 -9.80 -0.79
N ASN A 350 15.84 -10.81 -0.44
CA ASN A 350 16.24 -12.20 -0.54
C ASN A 350 16.19 -12.68 -2.00
N VAL A 351 17.22 -12.36 -2.77
CA VAL A 351 17.34 -12.82 -4.16
C VAL A 351 18.28 -14.01 -4.23
N GLY A 352 17.89 -15.04 -4.95
CA GLY A 352 18.73 -16.22 -5.22
C GLY A 352 18.69 -17.31 -4.16
N GLY A 353 17.68 -17.32 -3.29
CA GLY A 353 17.45 -18.42 -2.34
C GLY A 353 18.41 -18.47 -1.16
N ALA A 354 19.18 -17.43 -0.95
CA ALA A 354 20.00 -17.29 0.25
C ALA A 354 19.28 -16.41 1.26
N ALA A 355 18.90 -16.97 2.35
CA ALA A 355 18.19 -16.37 3.47
C ALA A 355 19.03 -15.32 4.19
N PHE A 356 18.97 -14.03 3.79
CA PHE A 356 19.96 -13.11 4.33
C PHE A 356 19.45 -11.74 4.74
N SER A 357 18.21 -11.38 4.51
CA SER A 357 17.75 -10.06 4.87
C SER A 357 16.48 -10.12 5.71
N ASP A 358 16.64 -9.74 6.98
CA ASP A 358 15.54 -9.45 7.88
C ASP A 358 15.80 -8.09 8.52
N PRO A 359 15.65 -6.98 7.79
CA PRO A 359 15.90 -5.65 8.32
C PRO A 359 14.82 -5.28 9.32
N PHE A 360 15.21 -5.01 10.57
CA PHE A 360 14.25 -4.66 11.61
C PHE A 360 14.08 -3.17 11.78
N GLN A 361 15.14 -2.50 12.13
CA GLN A 361 15.12 -1.08 12.42
C GLN A 361 16.43 -0.45 11.97
N GLY A 362 16.34 0.78 11.52
CA GLY A 362 17.48 1.49 11.00
C GLY A 362 17.34 3.00 11.10
N ASN A 363 18.36 3.67 10.59
CA ASN A 363 18.38 5.12 10.40
C ASN A 363 19.34 5.49 9.27
N ILE A 364 19.25 6.73 8.78
CA ILE A 364 20.05 7.19 7.67
C ILE A 364 21.12 8.17 8.17
N TYR A 365 22.38 7.88 7.84
CA TYR A 365 23.53 8.73 8.12
C TYR A 365 24.52 8.69 6.95
N ASP A 366 25.05 9.84 6.58
CA ASP A 366 26.10 9.96 5.55
C ASP A 366 25.78 9.24 4.22
N GLY A 367 24.50 9.25 3.81
CA GLY A 367 24.06 8.59 2.59
C GLY A 367 23.93 7.06 2.67
N TYR A 368 24.01 6.49 3.86
CA TYR A 368 23.80 5.08 4.12
C TYR A 368 22.58 4.85 5.01
N ILE A 369 21.84 3.79 4.72
CA ILE A 369 20.90 3.18 5.66
C ILE A 369 21.70 2.26 6.56
N TYR A 370 21.79 2.58 7.85
CA TYR A 370 22.30 1.69 8.88
C TYR A 370 21.13 0.96 9.50
N TYR A 371 21.19 -0.35 9.59
CA TYR A 371 20.06 -1.15 10.06
C TYR A 371 20.52 -2.40 10.82
N ASN A 372 19.67 -2.88 11.69
CA ASN A 372 19.83 -4.18 12.30
C ASN A 372 19.20 -5.24 11.40
N ASP A 373 20.02 -6.17 11.02
CA ASP A 373 19.59 -7.38 10.34
C ASP A 373 19.63 -8.54 11.34
N ARG A 374 18.52 -9.25 11.44
CA ARG A 374 18.43 -10.37 12.38
C ARG A 374 19.49 -11.44 12.14
N ASN A 375 19.79 -11.73 10.89
CA ASN A 375 20.71 -12.80 10.52
C ASN A 375 22.16 -12.33 10.50
N ARG A 376 22.40 -11.04 10.32
CA ARG A 376 23.73 -10.50 10.06
C ARG A 376 24.23 -9.50 11.10
N GLY A 377 23.35 -8.91 11.87
CA GLY A 377 23.72 -7.91 12.87
C GLY A 377 23.62 -6.49 12.36
N PHE A 378 24.51 -5.61 12.80
CA PHE A 378 24.52 -4.22 12.39
C PHE A 378 25.14 -4.06 11.01
N SER A 379 24.33 -3.66 10.05
CA SER A 379 24.65 -3.60 8.63
C SER A 379 24.39 -2.22 8.06
N LYS A 380 24.95 -1.92 6.91
CA LYS A 380 24.66 -0.70 6.16
C LYS A 380 24.55 -0.97 4.66
N VAL A 381 23.79 -0.14 3.97
CA VAL A 381 23.68 -0.12 2.52
C VAL A 381 23.55 1.32 2.03
N LEU A 382 24.08 1.62 0.84
CA LEU A 382 23.98 2.95 0.25
C LEU A 382 22.53 3.30 -0.09
N CYS A 383 22.08 4.48 0.29
CA CYS A 383 20.78 5.02 -0.09
C CYS A 383 20.60 5.13 -1.61
N SER A 384 21.68 5.38 -2.35
CA SER A 384 21.69 5.48 -3.81
C SER A 384 21.67 4.15 -4.54
N ASP A 385 21.90 3.03 -3.83
CA ASP A 385 21.93 1.69 -4.44
C ASP A 385 20.51 1.13 -4.61
N ARG A 386 19.70 1.88 -5.37
CA ARG A 386 18.28 1.60 -5.62
C ARG A 386 18.14 0.75 -6.86
N GLY A 387 17.84 -0.51 -6.66
CA GLY A 387 17.58 -1.47 -7.71
C GLY A 387 18.49 -2.69 -7.61
N LEU A 388 17.85 -3.85 -7.71
CA LEU A 388 18.56 -5.10 -7.85
C LEU A 388 19.10 -5.19 -9.27
N VAL A 389 20.39 -5.46 -9.41
CA VAL A 389 20.96 -5.81 -10.70
C VAL A 389 20.62 -7.27 -10.97
N GLU A 390 20.08 -7.54 -12.14
CA GLU A 390 19.76 -8.90 -12.60
C GLU A 390 20.98 -9.83 -12.44
N GLY A 391 20.78 -11.00 -11.84
CA GLY A 391 21.84 -11.97 -11.58
C GLY A 391 22.66 -11.78 -10.31
N LYS A 392 22.33 -10.80 -9.46
CA LYS A 392 22.96 -10.70 -8.13
C LYS A 392 22.55 -11.88 -7.25
N THR A 393 23.56 -12.57 -6.74
CA THR A 393 23.41 -13.57 -5.68
C THR A 393 23.51 -12.90 -4.31
N SER A 394 23.18 -13.63 -3.25
CA SER A 394 23.35 -13.16 -1.86
C SER A 394 24.75 -12.65 -1.53
N ASP A 395 25.78 -13.16 -2.17
CA ASP A 395 27.16 -12.74 -1.98
C ASP A 395 27.46 -11.38 -2.64
N ASN A 396 26.60 -10.94 -3.53
CA ASN A 396 26.71 -9.68 -4.26
C ASN A 396 25.88 -8.56 -3.65
N PHE A 397 25.14 -8.82 -2.58
CA PHE A 397 24.50 -7.74 -1.83
C PHE A 397 25.56 -6.86 -1.20
N ARG A 398 25.50 -5.59 -1.55
CA ARG A 398 26.41 -4.57 -1.02
C ARG A 398 25.98 -4.13 0.38
N THR A 399 25.90 -5.08 1.28
CA THR A 399 25.76 -4.78 2.69
C THR A 399 27.15 -4.84 3.30
N ASP A 400 27.65 -3.69 3.67
CA ASP A 400 28.85 -3.63 4.49
C ASP A 400 28.43 -3.88 5.94
N TYR A 401 29.01 -4.89 6.55
CA TYR A 401 28.82 -5.11 7.97
C TYR A 401 29.54 -4.04 8.76
N VAL A 402 28.81 -3.31 9.60
CA VAL A 402 29.42 -2.42 10.59
C VAL A 402 29.92 -3.25 11.75
N ALA A 403 29.12 -4.15 12.26
CA ALA A 403 29.52 -5.09 13.29
C ALA A 403 28.59 -6.32 13.29
N THR A 404 29.20 -7.49 13.48
CA THR A 404 28.45 -8.64 13.96
C THR A 404 28.13 -8.44 15.43
N ASN A 405 27.11 -9.06 15.91
CA ASN A 405 26.71 -8.99 17.31
C ASN A 405 27.79 -9.42 18.28
N GLU A 406 28.62 -10.38 17.89
CA GLU A 406 29.79 -10.82 18.65
C GLU A 406 30.81 -9.70 18.78
N LYS A 407 30.97 -8.88 17.77
CA LYS A 407 31.94 -7.79 17.70
C LYS A 407 31.50 -6.52 18.41
N LEU A 408 30.23 -6.36 18.75
CA LEU A 408 29.76 -5.20 19.51
C LEU A 408 30.15 -5.26 21.00
N GLY A 409 30.76 -6.37 21.45
CA GLY A 409 31.33 -6.48 22.81
C GLY A 409 30.32 -6.45 23.97
N TYR A 410 29.10 -6.07 23.72
CA TYR A 410 28.01 -6.02 24.69
C TYR A 410 27.24 -7.34 24.78
N TYR A 411 27.85 -8.43 24.22
CA TYR A 411 26.99 -9.52 23.91
C TYR A 411 27.66 -10.88 23.96
N ASN A 412 27.09 -11.72 24.71
CA ASN A 412 27.30 -13.15 24.62
C ASN A 412 26.23 -13.76 23.76
N ALA A 413 26.64 -14.25 22.61
CA ALA A 413 25.95 -15.21 21.76
C ALA A 413 24.44 -15.06 21.61
N GLY A 414 23.98 -15.19 20.44
CA GLY A 414 22.60 -15.51 20.20
C GLY A 414 21.73 -14.35 19.83
N ILE A 415 22.24 -13.40 19.06
CA ILE A 415 21.32 -12.54 18.33
C ILE A 415 20.65 -13.30 17.19
N ALA A 416 21.19 -14.41 16.79
CA ALA A 416 20.50 -15.31 15.89
C ALA A 416 19.07 -15.69 16.33
N TYR A 417 18.69 -15.43 17.58
CA TYR A 417 17.44 -15.92 18.15
C TYR A 417 16.70 -14.86 18.96
N GLY A 418 16.38 -13.72 18.35
CA GLY A 418 15.36 -12.85 18.93
C GLY A 418 15.85 -11.68 19.77
N ALA A 419 17.13 -11.30 19.70
CA ALA A 419 17.49 -9.97 20.16
C ALA A 419 17.02 -8.96 19.13
N ILE A 420 15.77 -8.63 19.21
CA ILE A 420 15.17 -7.59 18.40
C ILE A 420 15.78 -6.29 18.87
N SER A 421 16.59 -5.69 18.03
CA SER A 421 17.00 -4.31 18.24
C SER A 421 15.77 -3.41 18.21
N THR A 422 15.76 -2.44 19.07
CA THR A 422 14.67 -1.50 19.23
C THR A 422 15.01 -0.12 18.71
N GLY A 423 15.97 -0.01 17.84
CA GLY A 423 16.38 1.22 17.20
C GLY A 423 17.89 1.38 17.10
N ILE A 424 18.29 2.19 16.14
CA ILE A 424 19.67 2.63 15.94
C ILE A 424 19.62 4.15 15.85
N TYR A 425 20.49 4.80 16.60
CA TYR A 425 20.68 6.23 16.53
C TYR A 425 22.16 6.56 16.61
N ARG A 426 22.62 7.59 15.87
CA ARG A 426 23.96 8.14 15.99
C ARG A 426 23.84 9.60 16.35
N ASP A 427 24.38 9.98 17.49
CA ASP A 427 24.34 11.35 17.97
C ASP A 427 25.39 12.24 17.28
N LYS A 428 25.33 13.54 17.57
CA LYS A 428 26.26 14.55 17.02
C LYS A 428 27.73 14.31 17.38
N ASP A 429 28.00 13.54 18.42
CA ASP A 429 29.37 13.17 18.88
C ASP A 429 29.83 11.85 18.23
N ASN A 430 29.08 11.34 17.23
CA ASN A 430 29.30 10.07 16.55
C ASN A 430 29.26 8.87 17.49
N ILE A 431 28.46 8.94 18.54
CA ILE A 431 28.21 7.81 19.42
C ILE A 431 26.96 7.09 18.90
N TRP A 432 27.09 5.81 18.66
CA TRP A 432 25.98 4.94 18.32
C TRP A 432 25.19 4.58 19.57
N TRP A 433 23.86 4.67 19.44
CA TRP A 433 22.90 4.22 20.43
C TRP A 433 22.17 3.02 19.85
N TRP A 434 22.14 1.95 20.61
CA TRP A 434 21.58 0.69 20.17
C TRP A 434 20.70 0.06 21.23
N GLY A 435 19.43 -0.09 20.94
CA GLY A 435 18.46 -0.67 21.85
C GLY A 435 18.45 -2.19 21.81
N LYS A 436 18.37 -2.83 22.95
CA LYS A 436 18.26 -4.26 23.10
C LYS A 436 17.11 -4.64 24.02
N ASN A 437 16.21 -5.49 23.53
CA ASN A 437 14.96 -5.85 24.20
C ASN A 437 14.91 -7.32 24.66
N TYR A 438 16.04 -8.00 24.75
CA TYR A 438 16.11 -9.41 25.17
C TYR A 438 17.32 -9.59 26.05
N SER A 439 17.31 -10.52 26.98
CA SER A 439 18.40 -10.79 27.94
C SER A 439 19.47 -9.69 28.07
N GLY A 440 19.43 -8.90 29.12
CA GLY A 440 20.26 -7.71 29.28
C GLY A 440 19.67 -6.48 28.58
N ASN A 441 18.37 -6.27 28.72
CA ASN A 441 17.66 -5.12 28.16
C ASN A 441 18.34 -3.80 28.51
N GLY A 442 18.37 -2.90 27.53
CA GLY A 442 18.95 -1.58 27.72
C GLY A 442 19.27 -0.87 26.42
N ILE A 443 19.62 0.39 26.53
CA ILE A 443 20.18 1.17 25.44
C ILE A 443 21.68 1.25 25.65
N TYR A 444 22.43 0.70 24.70
CA TYR A 444 23.86 0.64 24.70
C TYR A 444 24.47 1.73 23.85
N ARG A 445 25.71 2.15 24.14
CA ARG A 445 26.41 3.18 23.38
C ARG A 445 27.82 2.71 23.03
N PHE A 446 28.26 3.03 21.82
CA PHE A 446 29.61 2.71 21.34
C PHE A 446 30.02 3.68 20.21
N LYS A 447 31.31 3.72 19.87
CA LYS A 447 31.83 4.34 18.65
C LYS A 447 32.43 3.29 17.75
N ASP A 448 32.61 3.61 16.47
CA ASP A 448 33.17 2.69 15.46
C ASP A 448 34.48 2.06 15.91
N GLU A 449 35.36 2.82 16.58
CA GLU A 449 36.65 2.36 17.12
C GLU A 449 36.53 1.28 18.19
N HIS A 450 35.38 1.12 18.80
CA HIS A 450 35.13 0.11 19.83
C HIS A 450 34.59 -1.21 19.26
N VAL A 451 34.20 -1.23 17.99
CA VAL A 451 33.68 -2.42 17.34
C VAL A 451 34.79 -3.49 17.23
N GLY A 452 34.50 -4.70 17.67
CA GLY A 452 35.45 -5.79 17.67
C GLY A 452 36.44 -5.78 18.86
N THR A 453 36.26 -4.86 19.79
CA THR A 453 37.08 -4.79 21.04
C THR A 453 36.24 -5.26 22.24
N SER A 454 36.89 -5.52 23.35
CA SER A 454 36.23 -5.76 24.65
C SER A 454 35.91 -4.46 25.41
N ALA A 455 36.24 -3.31 24.83
CA ALA A 455 36.03 -2.02 25.47
C ALA A 455 34.53 -1.70 25.59
N ARG A 456 34.13 -1.26 26.75
CA ARG A 456 32.78 -0.73 27.05
C ARG A 456 32.92 0.70 27.57
N PRO A 457 33.20 1.65 26.69
CA PRO A 457 33.56 3.00 27.09
C PRO A 457 32.42 3.79 27.72
N TYR A 458 31.18 3.36 27.43
CA TYR A 458 29.98 4.03 27.91
C TYR A 458 29.13 3.13 28.80
N PRO A 459 28.51 3.65 29.84
CA PRO A 459 27.54 2.91 30.64
C PRO A 459 26.29 2.63 29.80
N ILE A 460 25.52 1.60 30.20
CA ILE A 460 24.20 1.36 29.65
C ILE A 460 23.30 2.55 30.03
N VAL A 461 22.65 3.16 29.04
CA VAL A 461 21.83 4.37 29.24
C VAL A 461 20.71 4.12 30.21
N ILE A 462 19.90 3.11 29.90
CA ILE A 462 18.78 2.67 30.72
C ILE A 462 18.80 1.14 30.73
N GLN A 463 18.68 0.54 31.90
CA GLN A 463 18.72 -0.90 32.08
C GLN A 463 17.45 -1.38 32.80
N THR A 464 17.10 -2.63 32.62
CA THR A 464 15.97 -3.29 33.29
C THR A 464 14.56 -2.94 32.77
N ILE A 465 14.44 -2.08 31.77
CA ILE A 465 13.17 -1.86 31.08
C ILE A 465 13.05 -2.79 29.87
N LYS A 466 11.93 -3.46 29.71
CA LYS A 466 11.54 -3.99 28.42
C LYS A 466 10.94 -2.84 27.62
N PHE A 467 11.59 -2.46 26.56
CA PHE A 467 11.10 -1.42 25.67
C PHE A 467 11.14 -1.93 24.21
N THR A 468 10.30 -1.37 23.37
CA THR A 468 10.15 -1.80 22.00
C THR A 468 10.49 -0.73 21.00
N SER A 469 10.56 0.50 21.45
CA SER A 469 10.99 1.63 20.65
C SER A 469 11.58 2.72 21.55
N TYR A 470 12.48 3.51 21.00
CA TYR A 470 12.95 4.76 21.59
C TYR A 470 13.22 5.79 20.48
N ALA A 471 13.18 7.05 20.86
CA ALA A 471 13.54 8.16 20.00
C ALA A 471 14.33 9.20 20.79
N ILE A 472 15.21 9.93 20.12
CA ILE A 472 16.09 10.93 20.71
C ILE A 472 15.87 12.26 20.03
N ASP A 473 15.58 13.29 20.83
CA ASP A 473 15.58 14.68 20.43
C ASP A 473 16.78 15.37 21.07
N GLU A 474 17.87 15.45 20.32
CA GLU A 474 19.09 16.10 20.81
C GLU A 474 18.92 17.61 20.98
N GLU A 475 18.11 18.23 20.12
CA GLU A 475 17.88 19.67 20.15
C GLU A 475 17.21 20.10 21.44
N ARG A 476 16.22 19.31 21.89
CA ARG A 476 15.47 19.57 23.13
C ARG A 476 16.00 18.79 24.32
N GLY A 477 17.05 17.99 24.11
CA GLY A 477 17.69 17.17 25.17
C GLY A 477 16.76 16.12 25.77
N LYS A 478 15.99 15.43 24.95
CA LYS A 478 14.99 14.44 25.36
C LYS A 478 15.29 13.04 24.85
N LEU A 479 14.97 12.04 25.67
CA LEU A 479 14.93 10.64 25.33
C LEU A 479 13.52 10.12 25.58
N PHE A 480 12.89 9.60 24.55
CA PHE A 480 11.56 8.99 24.60
C PHE A 480 11.67 7.47 24.49
N VAL A 481 10.90 6.76 25.30
CA VAL A 481 10.91 5.30 25.34
C VAL A 481 9.47 4.79 25.43
N TRP A 482 9.13 3.83 24.60
CA TRP A 482 7.94 3.01 24.79
C TRP A 482 8.32 1.75 25.59
N GLY A 483 7.83 1.69 26.83
CA GLY A 483 8.13 0.60 27.74
C GLY A 483 6.95 -0.34 27.96
N ILE A 484 7.20 -1.65 27.86
CA ILE A 484 6.18 -2.69 28.07
C ILE A 484 6.03 -3.04 29.55
N HIS A 485 7.13 -3.09 30.28
CA HIS A 485 7.16 -3.34 31.71
C HIS A 485 8.33 -2.59 32.29
N GLY A 486 8.15 -1.67 33.11
CA GLY A 486 9.39 -1.24 33.56
C GLY A 486 9.55 0.00 34.38
N VAL A 487 8.65 0.86 34.40
CA VAL A 487 8.70 2.02 35.29
C VAL A 487 7.98 1.78 36.62
N GLY A 488 7.62 0.53 36.92
CA GLY A 488 6.83 0.20 38.11
C GLY A 488 5.39 0.72 38.05
N LYS A 489 4.95 1.21 36.89
CA LYS A 489 3.67 1.88 36.67
C LYS A 489 2.84 1.26 35.54
N GLY A 490 3.31 0.13 34.97
CA GLY A 490 2.69 -0.49 33.80
C GLY A 490 3.33 -0.09 32.47
N ALA A 491 2.72 -0.47 31.36
CA ALA A 491 3.18 -0.12 30.04
C ALA A 491 2.83 1.32 29.68
N GLY A 492 3.73 2.00 28.97
CA GLY A 492 3.45 3.35 28.56
C GLY A 492 4.56 4.06 27.81
N PHE A 493 4.26 5.28 27.46
CA PHE A 493 5.19 6.21 26.87
C PHE A 493 5.93 6.98 27.99
N VAL A 494 7.24 7.03 27.90
CA VAL A 494 8.10 7.61 28.95
C VAL A 494 9.06 8.63 28.37
N GLU A 495 9.14 9.78 28.98
CA GLU A 495 10.06 10.85 28.64
C GLU A 495 11.15 10.97 29.72
N TYR A 496 12.39 11.04 29.27
CA TYR A 496 13.57 11.30 30.12
C TYR A 496 14.35 12.51 29.59
N THR A 497 15.10 13.15 30.47
CA THR A 497 16.18 14.02 30.02
C THR A 497 17.26 13.19 29.32
N LEU A 498 17.73 13.63 28.17
CA LEU A 498 18.80 12.97 27.44
C LEU A 498 20.07 12.97 28.27
N PRO A 499 20.62 11.82 28.67
CA PRO A 499 21.80 11.77 29.51
C PRO A 499 23.06 12.09 28.73
N ALA A 500 24.04 12.67 29.39
CA ALA A 500 25.40 12.81 28.88
C ALA A 500 26.03 11.44 28.55
N ALA A 501 27.07 11.44 27.72
CA ALA A 501 27.68 10.21 27.20
C ALA A 501 28.16 9.25 28.31
N ASP A 502 28.59 9.76 29.42
CA ASP A 502 29.12 9.02 30.59
C ASP A 502 28.07 8.77 31.68
N ALA A 503 26.82 9.19 31.45
CA ALA A 503 25.76 9.10 32.45
C ALA A 503 24.76 7.99 32.10
N THR A 504 24.01 7.57 33.11
CA THR A 504 22.86 6.64 33.00
C THR A 504 21.57 7.35 33.39
N VAL A 505 20.45 6.78 33.02
CA VAL A 505 19.12 7.20 33.47
C VAL A 505 18.52 6.08 34.31
N GLY A 506 18.05 6.40 35.48
CA GLY A 506 17.29 5.47 36.31
C GLY A 506 15.88 5.32 35.78
N VAL A 507 15.31 4.15 35.96
CA VAL A 507 13.91 3.88 35.54
C VAL A 507 12.92 4.89 36.15
N ASN A 508 13.22 5.40 37.32
CA ASN A 508 12.39 6.34 38.06
C ASN A 508 12.70 7.82 37.77
N ASP A 509 13.68 8.10 36.91
CA ASP A 509 14.08 9.48 36.55
C ASP A 509 13.23 10.05 35.41
N ALA A 510 12.10 9.39 35.10
CA ALA A 510 11.15 9.86 34.11
C ALA A 510 10.61 11.26 34.47
N ILE A 511 10.70 12.18 33.51
CA ILE A 511 10.16 13.54 33.64
C ILE A 511 8.74 13.66 33.09
N GLY A 512 8.34 12.76 32.21
CA GLY A 512 6.99 12.59 31.70
C GLY A 512 6.64 11.11 31.58
N TYR A 513 5.41 10.77 31.89
CA TYR A 513 4.89 9.42 31.74
C TYR A 513 3.39 9.43 31.42
N VAL A 514 3.04 8.78 30.33
CA VAL A 514 1.64 8.52 29.99
C VAL A 514 1.40 7.03 30.17
N ASN A 515 0.55 6.70 31.13
CA ASN A 515 0.11 5.31 31.30
C ASN A 515 -0.78 4.93 30.12
N MET A 516 -0.26 4.04 29.33
CA MET A 516 -0.98 3.45 28.22
C MET A 516 -1.28 1.98 28.55
N GLU A 517 -1.78 1.74 29.76
CA GLU A 517 -2.16 0.43 30.30
C GLU A 517 -3.22 -0.21 29.43
N ALA A 518 -2.92 -0.19 28.15
CA ALA A 518 -3.67 -0.91 27.20
C ALA A 518 -3.48 -2.39 27.52
N LYS A 519 -4.52 -3.06 27.73
CA LYS A 519 -4.56 -4.52 27.81
C LYS A 519 -4.03 -5.20 26.55
N ALA A 520 -3.81 -4.41 25.52
CA ALA A 520 -3.18 -4.80 24.29
C ALA A 520 -1.70 -5.13 24.43
N VAL A 521 -1.08 -4.75 25.51
CA VAL A 521 0.33 -5.03 25.71
C VAL A 521 0.46 -6.47 26.18
N ASN A 522 0.32 -7.38 25.28
CA ASN A 522 0.62 -8.76 25.58
C ASN A 522 2.13 -8.93 25.68
N THR A 523 2.52 -9.59 26.74
CA THR A 523 3.90 -9.76 27.17
C THR A 523 4.54 -11.03 26.67
N THR A 524 3.81 -11.82 25.89
CA THR A 524 4.37 -13.04 25.31
C THR A 524 5.24 -12.70 24.10
N ALA A 525 6.32 -13.45 23.93
CA ALA A 525 7.28 -13.24 22.84
C ALA A 525 6.67 -13.42 21.44
N ASP A 526 5.47 -13.98 21.38
CA ASP A 526 4.82 -14.41 20.15
C ASP A 526 3.82 -13.39 19.60
N GLU A 527 3.59 -12.27 20.30
CA GLU A 527 2.67 -11.27 19.84
C GLU A 527 3.36 -10.01 19.30
N PRO A 528 2.82 -9.42 18.23
CA PRO A 528 3.38 -8.23 17.64
C PRO A 528 3.38 -7.08 18.64
N VAL A 529 4.48 -6.46 18.77
CA VAL A 529 4.69 -5.36 19.67
C VAL A 529 4.16 -4.07 19.05
N TYR A 530 3.52 -3.30 19.85
CA TYR A 530 2.61 -2.25 19.47
C TYR A 530 3.25 -0.98 18.98
N VAL A 531 4.38 -0.56 19.53
CA VAL A 531 5.13 0.62 19.06
C VAL A 531 6.52 0.16 18.61
N LYS A 532 6.74 0.19 17.30
CA LYS A 532 8.02 -0.25 16.71
C LYS A 532 8.91 0.91 16.32
N GLN A 533 8.32 2.02 15.95
CA GLN A 533 9.05 3.23 15.57
C GLN A 533 8.32 4.46 16.08
N MET A 534 9.09 5.50 16.38
CA MET A 534 8.65 6.82 16.74
C MET A 534 9.26 7.85 15.79
N ALA A 535 8.51 8.86 15.40
CA ALA A 535 8.95 9.97 14.57
C ALA A 535 8.78 11.29 15.33
N ILE A 536 9.83 12.10 15.39
CA ILE A 536 9.80 13.39 16.08
C ILE A 536 9.57 14.48 15.05
N ASP A 537 8.58 15.34 15.29
CA ASP A 537 8.42 16.57 14.54
C ASP A 537 9.43 17.60 15.04
N ALA A 538 10.37 17.99 14.18
CA ALA A 538 11.41 18.94 14.55
C ALA A 538 10.87 20.34 14.88
N ARG A 539 9.65 20.69 14.43
CA ARG A 539 9.05 22.01 14.67
C ARG A 539 8.68 22.25 16.15
N ASP A 540 8.08 21.24 16.78
CA ASP A 540 7.50 21.36 18.13
C ASP A 540 7.94 20.26 19.10
N GLY A 541 8.63 19.23 18.61
CA GLY A 541 9.09 18.10 19.43
C GLY A 541 8.03 17.05 19.73
N ARG A 542 6.84 17.15 19.12
CA ARG A 542 5.83 16.10 19.24
C ARG A 542 6.35 14.78 18.69
N VAL A 543 6.03 13.71 19.37
CA VAL A 543 6.49 12.36 19.02
C VAL A 543 5.33 11.53 18.52
N TYR A 544 5.34 11.20 17.23
CA TYR A 544 4.30 10.43 16.57
C TYR A 544 4.66 8.94 16.54
N PHE A 545 3.67 8.08 16.74
CA PHE A 545 3.83 6.63 16.67
C PHE A 545 2.52 5.93 16.30
N GLY A 546 2.63 4.75 15.69
CA GLY A 546 1.50 3.86 15.50
C GLY A 546 1.16 3.19 16.82
N PHE A 547 -0.11 3.12 17.14
CA PHE A 547 -0.59 2.50 18.36
C PHE A 547 -1.73 1.54 18.06
N ARG A 548 -1.74 0.42 18.79
CA ARG A 548 -2.81 -0.57 18.77
C ARG A 548 -3.22 -0.88 20.19
N ALA A 549 -4.50 -0.74 20.45
CA ALA A 549 -5.11 -1.04 21.74
C ALA A 549 -6.28 -2.01 21.59
N GLU A 550 -6.64 -2.66 22.68
CA GLU A 550 -7.89 -3.41 22.75
C GLU A 550 -9.10 -2.50 22.95
N ALA A 551 -10.29 -3.03 22.71
CA ALA A 551 -11.53 -2.27 22.67
C ALA A 551 -11.89 -1.52 23.96
N ASP A 552 -11.35 -1.91 25.08
CA ASP A 552 -11.63 -1.28 26.38
C ASP A 552 -10.55 -0.29 26.84
N ASP A 553 -9.66 0.10 25.96
CA ASP A 553 -8.68 1.14 26.23
C ASP A 553 -9.36 2.52 26.33
N VAL A 554 -9.24 3.13 27.50
CA VAL A 554 -10.00 4.32 27.85
C VAL A 554 -9.40 5.62 27.34
N TRP A 555 -8.15 5.64 26.89
CA TRP A 555 -7.54 6.89 26.49
C TRP A 555 -7.56 7.13 24.98
N THR A 556 -7.78 6.09 24.18
CA THR A 556 -7.81 6.22 22.72
C THR A 556 -9.19 6.49 22.18
N SER A 557 -10.29 6.24 22.94
CA SER A 557 -11.62 6.40 22.38
C SER A 557 -12.78 6.40 23.35
N ALA A 558 -13.86 7.06 22.91
CA ALA A 558 -15.19 6.92 23.47
C ALA A 558 -15.89 5.61 23.04
N ASP A 559 -15.42 4.95 21.98
CA ASP A 559 -16.02 3.72 21.45
C ASP A 559 -15.27 2.49 21.95
N LYS A 560 -15.90 1.80 22.90
CA LYS A 560 -15.33 0.62 23.54
C LYS A 560 -15.56 -0.69 22.78
N GLU A 561 -16.30 -0.64 21.70
CA GLU A 561 -16.66 -1.86 20.94
C GLU A 561 -15.64 -2.20 19.86
N HIS A 562 -14.76 -1.27 19.51
CA HIS A 562 -13.80 -1.44 18.43
C HIS A 562 -12.37 -1.42 18.95
N ARG A 563 -11.52 -2.18 18.28
CA ARG A 563 -10.08 -2.15 18.46
C ARG A 563 -9.54 -0.80 18.04
N HIS A 564 -8.77 -0.14 18.89
CA HIS A 564 -8.20 1.15 18.58
C HIS A 564 -6.83 0.98 17.97
N THR A 565 -6.74 1.30 16.70
CA THR A 565 -5.51 1.39 15.94
C THR A 565 -5.41 2.79 15.36
N GLY A 566 -4.23 3.25 15.05
CA GLY A 566 -4.05 4.54 14.42
C GLY A 566 -2.78 5.25 14.84
N ILE A 567 -2.73 6.53 14.56
CA ILE A 567 -1.62 7.40 14.92
C ILE A 567 -1.94 8.12 16.23
N VAL A 568 -0.95 8.08 17.11
CA VAL A 568 -0.94 8.84 18.36
C VAL A 568 0.28 9.73 18.37
N TYR A 569 0.18 10.90 18.95
CA TYR A 569 1.33 11.71 19.29
C TYR A 569 1.41 12.00 20.78
N TYR A 570 2.61 12.07 21.29
CA TYR A 570 2.92 12.63 22.60
C TYR A 570 3.36 14.08 22.45
N ASP A 571 2.73 14.95 23.20
CA ASP A 571 3.09 16.37 23.27
C ASP A 571 3.97 16.61 24.51
N PRO A 572 5.24 16.97 24.34
CA PRO A 572 6.15 17.18 25.47
C PRO A 572 5.84 18.43 26.31
N GLU A 573 5.07 19.38 25.81
CA GLU A 573 4.64 20.55 26.57
C GLU A 573 3.52 20.21 27.55
N THR A 574 2.51 19.48 27.07
CA THR A 574 1.37 19.08 27.88
C THR A 574 1.59 17.76 28.62
N GLN A 575 2.57 16.98 28.19
CA GLN A 575 2.86 15.61 28.65
C GLN A 575 1.65 14.67 28.49
N GLN A 576 0.92 14.82 27.39
CA GLN A 576 -0.26 14.02 27.07
C GLN A 576 -0.10 13.32 25.72
N CYS A 577 -0.74 12.16 25.59
CA CYS A 577 -0.92 11.51 24.30
C CYS A 577 -2.30 11.84 23.73
N GLN A 578 -2.36 12.05 22.42
CA GLN A 578 -3.59 12.35 21.68
C GLN A 578 -3.60 11.63 20.34
N ASN A 579 -4.79 11.33 19.84
CA ASN A 579 -4.96 10.79 18.49
C ASN A 579 -4.69 11.86 17.43
N TYR A 580 -4.16 11.43 16.30
CA TYR A 580 -3.92 12.29 15.15
C TYR A 580 -4.59 11.73 13.91
N GLY A 581 -5.45 12.55 13.28
CA GLY A 581 -6.15 12.20 12.05
C GLY A 581 -7.20 11.10 12.21
N GLU A 582 -7.79 10.73 11.09
CA GLU A 582 -8.86 9.73 11.01
C GLU A 582 -8.33 8.45 10.36
N THR A 583 -7.77 7.55 11.16
CA THR A 583 -7.34 6.24 10.68
C THR A 583 -7.47 5.17 11.77
N ASN A 584 -7.87 3.97 11.35
CA ASN A 584 -7.88 2.77 12.17
C ASN A 584 -6.84 1.74 11.69
N ASP A 585 -5.87 2.18 10.92
CA ASP A 585 -4.83 1.32 10.37
C ASP A 585 -3.92 0.79 11.50
N GLU A 586 -3.51 -0.45 11.39
CA GLU A 586 -2.44 -1.01 12.22
C GLU A 586 -1.10 -0.56 11.65
N ILE A 587 -0.31 0.18 12.45
CA ILE A 587 0.88 0.89 12.01
C ILE A 587 2.10 0.39 12.79
N LEU A 588 3.19 0.07 12.09
CA LEU A 588 4.47 -0.29 12.71
C LEU A 588 5.57 0.72 12.41
N GLY A 589 5.78 1.03 11.14
CA GLY A 589 6.76 2.03 10.71
C GLY A 589 6.13 3.41 10.53
N ILE A 590 6.83 4.46 10.96
CA ILE A 590 6.38 5.85 10.87
C ILE A 590 7.56 6.81 10.71
N THR A 591 7.46 7.78 9.81
CA THR A 591 8.51 8.80 9.61
C THR A 591 7.92 10.12 9.17
N ILE A 592 8.69 11.19 9.27
CA ILE A 592 8.28 12.53 8.85
C ILE A 592 9.24 13.04 7.78
N ASN A 593 8.69 13.50 6.66
CA ASN A 593 9.39 14.39 5.75
C ASN A 593 9.16 15.83 6.25
N PRO A 594 10.20 16.49 6.76
CA PRO A 594 10.07 17.83 7.32
C PRO A 594 9.90 18.90 6.24
N THR A 595 10.16 18.58 4.98
CA THR A 595 10.04 19.55 3.88
C THR A 595 8.56 19.80 3.58
N PRO A 596 8.08 21.05 3.71
CA PRO A 596 6.70 21.37 3.38
C PRO A 596 6.38 21.07 1.91
N SER A 597 5.22 20.52 1.67
CA SER A 597 4.72 20.18 0.34
C SER A 597 3.21 20.40 0.29
N LYS A 598 2.67 20.70 -0.88
CA LYS A 598 1.23 20.71 -1.15
C LYS A 598 0.69 19.34 -1.61
N LEU A 599 1.57 18.38 -1.87
CA LEU A 599 1.17 17.00 -2.20
C LEU A 599 0.59 16.35 -0.96
N PHE A 600 -0.55 15.71 -1.11
CA PHE A 600 -1.35 14.98 -0.10
C PHE A 600 -2.11 15.83 0.90
#